data_bfd4a22790566f29f52d53fd8e17cf53
#
_entry.id   bfd4a22790566f29f52d53fd8e17cf53
#
_cell.length_a   1.000
_cell.length_b   1.000
_cell.length_c   1.000
_cell.angle_alpha   90.00
_cell.angle_beta   90.00
_cell.angle_gamma   90.00
#
_symmetry.space_group_name_H-M   'P 1'
#
loop_
_entity.id
_entity.type
_entity.pdbx_description
1 polymer ?
#
loop_
_entity_poly.entity_id
_entity_poly.type
_entity_poly.pdbx_seq_one_letter_code
_entity_poly.pdbx_strand_id
1 'polypeptide(L)'
;MPKVLISDKLSPKAEKIFLDRGIDVDVITGLDRDDLIKIIDQYDGLAIRSSTKVTEKVLQASDSLKVIGRAGIGVDNVDIPFATSKGIAVMNTPFGNAITTAEHAISMTMSLVRNIPQANQSTHLGSWEKSKYMGTEITGKTIGIIGCGNIG
;
A
#
# COMPACT_ATOMS: atom_id res chain seq x y z
N MET A 1 -0.57 1.34 29.57
CA MET A 1 0.43 1.05 28.52
C MET A 1 -0.12 1.61 27.22
N PRO A 2 0.72 2.10 26.30
CA PRO A 2 0.22 2.51 25.00
C PRO A 2 -0.38 1.31 24.25
N LYS A 3 -1.45 1.57 23.50
CA LYS A 3 -2.19 0.54 22.79
C LYS A 3 -2.31 0.87 21.31
N VAL A 4 -2.04 -0.10 20.44
CA VAL A 4 -2.05 0.07 18.98
C VAL A 4 -3.09 -0.87 18.35
N LEU A 5 -3.86 -0.33 17.40
CA LEU A 5 -4.73 -1.10 16.52
C LEU A 5 -4.00 -1.37 15.19
N ILE A 6 -3.91 -2.62 14.79
CA ILE A 6 -3.55 -3.03 13.43
C ILE A 6 -4.85 -3.32 12.68
N SER A 7 -5.26 -2.43 11.77
CA SER A 7 -6.55 -2.55 11.07
C SER A 7 -6.45 -3.08 9.63
N ASP A 8 -5.24 -3.25 9.12
CA ASP A 8 -4.99 -3.90 7.83
C ASP A 8 -4.10 -5.13 7.98
N LYS A 9 -4.17 -6.06 7.03
CA LYS A 9 -3.33 -7.25 7.04
C LYS A 9 -1.85 -6.87 6.90
N LEU A 10 -1.09 -6.99 7.99
CA LEU A 10 0.36 -6.82 8.07
C LEU A 10 1.06 -8.18 8.23
N SER A 11 2.41 -8.14 8.16
CA SER A 11 3.21 -9.32 8.55
C SER A 11 3.00 -9.62 10.04
N PRO A 12 2.92 -10.89 10.44
CA PRO A 12 2.88 -11.28 11.87
C PRO A 12 4.05 -10.73 12.69
N LYS A 13 5.15 -10.39 12.03
CA LYS A 13 6.29 -9.72 12.68
C LYS A 13 5.93 -8.34 13.24
N ALA A 14 4.94 -7.65 12.65
CA ALA A 14 4.55 -6.32 13.11
C ALA A 14 3.96 -6.38 14.52
N GLU A 15 3.02 -7.29 14.77
CA GLU A 15 2.44 -7.54 16.09
C GLU A 15 3.54 -7.89 17.12
N LYS A 16 4.42 -8.83 16.77
CA LYS A 16 5.52 -9.23 17.63
C LYS A 16 6.43 -8.06 18.02
N ILE A 17 6.76 -7.18 17.06
CA ILE A 17 7.63 -6.01 17.32
C ILE A 17 6.99 -5.05 18.33
N PHE A 18 5.68 -4.84 18.28
CA PHE A 18 4.98 -4.01 19.26
C PHE A 18 5.01 -4.65 20.66
N LEU A 19 4.65 -5.95 20.74
CA LEU A 19 4.66 -6.70 21.99
C LEU A 19 6.05 -6.76 22.64
N ASP A 20 7.10 -7.03 21.85
CA ASP A 20 8.49 -7.06 22.32
C ASP A 20 8.96 -5.69 22.88
N ARG A 21 8.26 -4.61 22.52
CA ARG A 21 8.50 -3.24 23.03
C ARG A 21 7.56 -2.81 24.16
N GLY A 22 6.75 -3.72 24.67
CA GLY A 22 5.81 -3.43 25.76
C GLY A 22 4.63 -2.56 25.32
N ILE A 23 4.19 -2.68 24.06
CA ILE A 23 3.03 -1.98 23.51
C ILE A 23 1.92 -3.01 23.33
N ASP A 24 0.74 -2.74 23.88
CA ASP A 24 -0.44 -3.58 23.65
C ASP A 24 -0.91 -3.46 22.20
N VAL A 25 -1.32 -4.58 21.60
CA VAL A 25 -1.73 -4.64 20.20
C VAL A 25 -3.02 -5.43 20.04
N ASP A 26 -3.99 -4.81 19.37
CA ASP A 26 -5.13 -5.52 18.82
C ASP A 26 -4.99 -5.61 17.29
N VAL A 27 -5.26 -6.79 16.74
CA VAL A 27 -5.28 -7.03 15.29
C VAL A 27 -6.71 -7.28 14.86
N ILE A 28 -7.37 -6.25 14.33
CA ILE A 28 -8.77 -6.30 13.88
C ILE A 28 -8.82 -5.79 12.45
N THR A 29 -8.82 -6.71 11.49
CA THR A 29 -8.77 -6.37 10.06
C THR A 29 -10.15 -6.42 9.42
N GLY A 30 -10.32 -5.65 8.33
CA GLY A 30 -11.58 -5.62 7.57
C GLY A 30 -12.66 -4.76 8.20
N LEU A 31 -12.28 -3.88 9.12
CA LEU A 31 -13.20 -2.89 9.69
C LEU A 31 -13.69 -1.94 8.58
N ASP A 32 -14.98 -1.72 8.54
CA ASP A 32 -15.52 -0.60 7.79
C ASP A 32 -15.27 0.72 8.55
N ARG A 33 -15.64 1.84 7.91
CA ARG A 33 -15.41 3.17 8.52
C ARG A 33 -16.16 3.35 9.83
N ASP A 34 -17.40 2.88 9.89
CA ASP A 34 -18.28 3.15 11.03
C ASP A 34 -17.90 2.25 12.22
N ASP A 35 -17.40 1.06 11.97
CA ASP A 35 -16.85 0.18 13.00
C ASP A 35 -15.51 0.70 13.52
N LEU A 36 -14.65 1.24 12.64
CA LEU A 36 -13.41 1.87 13.09
C LEU A 36 -13.69 3.09 13.99
N ILE A 37 -14.67 3.92 13.66
CA ILE A 37 -15.11 5.07 14.45
C ILE A 37 -15.51 4.66 15.88
N LYS A 38 -16.17 3.52 16.07
CA LYS A 38 -16.63 3.06 17.38
C LYS A 38 -15.51 2.68 18.34
N ILE A 39 -14.35 2.29 17.80
CA ILE A 39 -13.27 1.70 18.61
C ILE A 39 -12.00 2.54 18.65
N ILE A 40 -11.81 3.46 17.69
CA ILE A 40 -10.53 4.14 17.49
C ILE A 40 -10.04 4.92 18.70
N ASP A 41 -10.95 5.46 19.50
CA ASP A 41 -10.60 6.23 20.72
C ASP A 41 -9.98 5.38 21.85
N GLN A 42 -10.01 4.06 21.72
CA GLN A 42 -9.37 3.14 22.66
C GLN A 42 -7.86 2.97 22.41
N TYR A 43 -7.33 3.58 21.34
CA TYR A 43 -5.96 3.37 20.88
C TYR A 43 -5.15 4.65 20.82
N ASP A 44 -3.88 4.53 21.25
CA ASP A 44 -2.86 5.59 21.08
C ASP A 44 -2.26 5.61 19.68
N GLY A 45 -2.29 4.48 18.98
CA GLY A 45 -1.72 4.33 17.65
C GLY A 45 -2.55 3.46 16.71
N LEU A 46 -2.45 3.75 15.41
CA LEU A 46 -3.13 3.01 14.35
C LEU A 46 -2.12 2.59 13.27
N ALA A 47 -2.00 1.29 13.02
CA ALA A 47 -1.14 0.73 11.97
C ALA A 47 -2.01 0.23 10.81
N ILE A 48 -1.76 0.80 9.61
CA ILE A 48 -2.57 0.56 8.40
C ILE A 48 -1.73 0.25 7.17
N ARG A 49 -2.41 -0.17 6.11
CA ARG A 49 -1.94 -0.14 4.72
C ARG A 49 -2.90 0.71 3.87
N SER A 50 -3.33 0.17 2.73
CA SER A 50 -4.17 0.87 1.75
C SER A 50 -5.67 0.65 1.92
N SER A 51 -6.10 -0.40 2.63
CA SER A 51 -7.52 -0.76 2.74
C SER A 51 -8.25 0.14 3.73
N THR A 52 -7.64 0.43 4.86
CA THR A 52 -8.20 1.33 5.87
C THR A 52 -8.10 2.79 5.42
N LYS A 53 -9.23 3.50 5.44
CA LYS A 53 -9.31 4.94 5.13
C LYS A 53 -9.49 5.74 6.41
N VAL A 54 -8.50 6.56 6.74
CA VAL A 54 -8.50 7.43 7.92
C VAL A 54 -8.94 8.83 7.51
N THR A 55 -10.26 9.01 7.41
CA THR A 55 -10.89 10.27 7.04
C THR A 55 -11.00 11.21 8.24
N GLU A 56 -11.32 12.48 7.99
CA GLU A 56 -11.65 13.45 9.03
C GLU A 56 -12.62 12.88 10.08
N LYS A 57 -13.69 12.18 9.65
CA LYS A 57 -14.68 11.59 10.58
C LYS A 57 -14.07 10.56 11.53
N VAL A 58 -13.14 9.73 11.06
CA VAL A 58 -12.42 8.78 11.91
C VAL A 58 -11.54 9.52 12.91
N LEU A 59 -10.83 10.55 12.46
CA LEU A 59 -9.95 11.35 13.30
C LEU A 59 -10.73 12.18 14.33
N GLN A 60 -11.91 12.67 14.01
CA GLN A 60 -12.80 13.37 14.93
C GLN A 60 -13.28 12.47 16.07
N ALA A 61 -13.42 11.17 15.83
CA ALA A 61 -13.92 10.20 16.79
C ALA A 61 -12.88 9.75 17.83
N SER A 62 -11.66 10.28 17.80
CA SER A 62 -10.62 9.94 18.77
C SER A 62 -9.88 11.16 19.27
N ASP A 63 -9.80 11.27 20.59
CA ASP A 63 -8.93 12.20 21.30
C ASP A 63 -7.67 11.51 21.82
N SER A 64 -7.66 10.17 21.84
CA SER A 64 -6.55 9.35 22.34
C SER A 64 -5.46 9.10 21.30
N LEU A 65 -5.79 9.15 20.00
CA LEU A 65 -4.89 8.79 18.90
C LEU A 65 -3.75 9.80 18.76
N LYS A 66 -2.51 9.32 18.80
CA LYS A 66 -1.29 10.15 18.74
C LYS A 66 -0.49 9.91 17.47
N VAL A 67 -0.61 8.71 16.89
CA VAL A 67 0.22 8.30 15.74
C VAL A 67 -0.52 7.36 14.80
N ILE A 68 -0.32 7.58 13.51
CA ILE A 68 -0.76 6.68 12.44
C ILE A 68 0.46 6.22 11.67
N GLY A 69 0.69 4.92 11.59
CA GLY A 69 1.75 4.31 10.79
C GLY A 69 1.18 3.61 9.57
N ARG A 70 1.53 4.06 8.37
CA ARG A 70 1.16 3.36 7.14
C ARG A 70 2.31 2.54 6.59
N ALA A 71 2.13 1.23 6.51
CA ALA A 71 3.08 0.34 5.84
C ALA A 71 2.93 0.45 4.31
N GLY A 72 3.51 1.51 3.74
CA GLY A 72 3.48 1.84 2.31
C GLY A 72 4.08 3.21 2.03
N ILE A 73 4.27 3.55 0.75
CA ILE A 73 4.88 4.82 0.32
C ILE A 73 3.88 5.96 0.38
N GLY A 74 2.72 5.82 -0.27
CA GLY A 74 1.68 6.85 -0.30
C GLY A 74 0.98 6.97 1.06
N VAL A 75 0.30 8.09 1.27
CA VAL A 75 -0.55 8.36 2.45
C VAL A 75 -1.91 8.94 2.05
N ASP A 76 -2.31 8.67 0.83
CA ASP A 76 -3.53 9.16 0.19
C ASP A 76 -4.84 8.68 0.85
N ASN A 77 -4.75 7.64 1.66
CA ASN A 77 -5.86 7.12 2.45
C ASN A 77 -5.95 7.71 3.87
N VAL A 78 -5.14 8.73 4.19
CA VAL A 78 -5.15 9.45 5.47
C VAL A 78 -5.38 10.94 5.22
N ASP A 79 -6.30 11.54 5.95
CA ASP A 79 -6.51 13.00 5.96
C ASP A 79 -5.38 13.69 6.74
N ILE A 80 -4.29 13.98 6.03
CA ILE A 80 -3.08 14.59 6.61
C ILE A 80 -3.36 15.98 7.20
N PRO A 81 -4.07 16.90 6.51
CA PRO A 81 -4.36 18.21 7.06
C PRO A 81 -5.10 18.12 8.41
N PHE A 82 -6.11 17.27 8.48
CA PHE A 82 -6.87 17.11 9.71
C PHE A 82 -6.06 16.41 10.81
N ALA A 83 -5.30 15.36 10.49
CA ALA A 83 -4.40 14.71 11.44
C ALA A 83 -3.40 15.71 12.04
N THR A 84 -2.81 16.57 11.19
CA THR A 84 -1.88 17.61 11.62
C THR A 84 -2.55 18.62 12.55
N SER A 85 -3.78 19.05 12.25
CA SER A 85 -4.52 19.99 13.11
C SER A 85 -4.82 19.42 14.52
N LYS A 86 -4.96 18.10 14.63
CA LYS A 86 -5.11 17.39 15.91
C LYS A 86 -3.77 17.03 16.58
N GLY A 87 -2.63 17.35 15.97
CA GLY A 87 -1.30 16.97 16.47
C GLY A 87 -0.97 15.47 16.35
N ILE A 88 -1.66 14.76 15.47
CA ILE A 88 -1.45 13.32 15.23
C ILE A 88 -0.30 13.15 14.23
N ALA A 89 0.75 12.44 14.62
CA ALA A 89 1.87 12.12 13.74
C ALA A 89 1.47 11.06 12.70
N VAL A 90 1.73 11.34 11.41
CA VAL A 90 1.51 10.36 10.34
C VAL A 90 2.85 9.95 9.77
N MET A 91 3.14 8.65 9.79
CA MET A 91 4.39 8.04 9.32
C MET A 91 4.12 7.05 8.21
N ASN A 92 5.07 6.92 7.30
CA ASN A 92 5.04 5.97 6.20
C ASN A 92 6.37 5.21 6.05
N THR A 93 6.43 4.28 5.08
CA THR A 93 7.66 3.55 4.71
C THR A 93 8.08 3.94 3.29
N PRO A 94 8.76 5.10 3.09
CA PRO A 94 8.93 5.72 1.78
C PRO A 94 9.81 4.93 0.80
N PHE A 95 10.60 3.98 1.29
CA PHE A 95 11.53 3.19 0.45
C PHE A 95 11.15 1.71 0.37
N GLY A 96 10.04 1.30 0.99
CA GLY A 96 9.72 -0.12 1.23
C GLY A 96 9.51 -0.97 -0.03
N ASN A 97 9.08 -0.37 -1.16
CA ASN A 97 8.79 -1.11 -2.40
C ASN A 97 9.19 -0.35 -3.68
N ALA A 98 10.07 0.64 -3.59
CA ALA A 98 10.44 1.46 -4.75
C ALA A 98 11.06 0.61 -5.86
N ILE A 99 12.07 -0.21 -5.52
CA ILE A 99 12.74 -1.10 -6.48
C ILE A 99 11.74 -2.11 -7.05
N THR A 100 10.96 -2.78 -6.22
CA THR A 100 9.96 -3.77 -6.65
C THR A 100 8.94 -3.17 -7.63
N THR A 101 8.50 -1.93 -7.39
CA THR A 101 7.55 -1.24 -8.26
C THR A 101 8.19 -0.86 -9.59
N ALA A 102 9.44 -0.39 -9.58
CA ALA A 102 10.20 -0.07 -10.79
C ALA A 102 10.41 -1.34 -11.66
N GLU A 103 10.86 -2.43 -11.05
CA GLU A 103 11.01 -3.73 -11.73
C GLU A 103 9.69 -4.22 -12.33
N HIS A 104 8.58 -4.07 -11.60
CA HIS A 104 7.26 -4.42 -12.11
C HIS A 104 6.86 -3.57 -13.31
N ALA A 105 7.11 -2.26 -13.28
CA ALA A 105 6.85 -1.37 -14.40
C ALA A 105 7.63 -1.77 -15.65
N ILE A 106 8.92 -2.10 -15.51
CA ILE A 106 9.76 -2.60 -16.60
C ILE A 106 9.23 -3.94 -17.13
N SER A 107 8.90 -4.86 -16.24
CA SER A 107 8.34 -6.18 -16.60
C SER A 107 7.04 -6.06 -17.38
N MET A 108 6.13 -5.17 -16.93
CA MET A 108 4.87 -4.89 -17.62
C MET A 108 5.10 -4.26 -19.00
N THR A 109 6.06 -3.34 -19.12
CA THR A 109 6.44 -2.73 -20.39
C THR A 109 6.92 -3.80 -21.38
N MET A 110 7.82 -4.69 -20.96
CA MET A 110 8.33 -5.78 -21.80
C MET A 110 7.22 -6.78 -22.15
N SER A 111 6.35 -7.08 -21.22
CA SER A 111 5.19 -7.96 -21.42
C SER A 111 4.22 -7.39 -22.47
N LEU A 112 3.96 -6.08 -22.40
CA LEU A 112 3.08 -5.37 -23.32
C LEU A 112 3.64 -5.35 -24.75
N VAL A 113 4.89 -4.91 -24.92
CA VAL A 113 5.49 -4.76 -26.27
C VAL A 113 5.74 -6.10 -26.95
N ARG A 114 5.79 -7.21 -26.21
CA ARG A 114 6.01 -8.56 -26.75
C ARG A 114 4.75 -9.43 -26.77
N ASN A 115 3.57 -8.88 -26.42
CA ASN A 115 2.28 -9.59 -26.37
C ASN A 115 2.33 -10.89 -25.53
N ILE A 116 3.11 -10.90 -24.43
CA ILE A 116 3.39 -12.11 -23.67
C ILE A 116 2.12 -12.79 -23.12
N PRO A 117 1.16 -12.08 -22.47
CA PRO A 117 -0.03 -12.71 -21.92
C PRO A 117 -0.89 -13.39 -23.00
N GLN A 118 -1.07 -12.72 -24.14
CA GLN A 118 -1.89 -13.23 -25.25
C GLN A 118 -1.24 -14.45 -25.90
N ALA A 119 0.07 -14.38 -26.14
CA ALA A 119 0.83 -15.49 -26.71
C ALA A 119 0.82 -16.71 -25.76
N ASN A 120 1.00 -16.47 -24.46
CA ASN A 120 0.93 -17.52 -23.42
C ASN A 120 -0.45 -18.20 -23.43
N GLN A 121 -1.52 -17.41 -23.42
CA GLN A 121 -2.90 -17.94 -23.45
C GLN A 121 -3.14 -18.80 -24.70
N SER A 122 -2.76 -18.32 -25.89
CA SER A 122 -2.91 -19.04 -27.16
C SER A 122 -2.17 -20.38 -27.13
N THR A 123 -0.92 -20.38 -26.64
CA THR A 123 -0.11 -21.59 -26.53
C THR A 123 -0.71 -22.62 -25.57
N HIS A 124 -1.22 -22.17 -24.42
CA HIS A 124 -1.89 -23.06 -23.45
C HIS A 124 -3.20 -23.65 -23.99
N LEU A 125 -3.87 -22.97 -24.92
CA LEU A 125 -5.03 -23.50 -25.64
C LEU A 125 -4.65 -24.41 -26.83
N GLY A 126 -3.37 -24.75 -26.98
CA GLY A 126 -2.88 -25.65 -28.02
C GLY A 126 -2.66 -24.99 -29.39
N SER A 127 -2.74 -23.64 -29.50
CA SER A 127 -2.55 -22.91 -30.75
C SER A 127 -1.13 -22.36 -30.86
N TRP A 128 -0.50 -22.51 -32.03
CA TRP A 128 0.83 -21.93 -32.32
C TRP A 128 0.69 -20.81 -33.36
N GLU A 129 0.45 -19.59 -32.93
CA GLU A 129 0.12 -18.45 -33.77
C GLU A 129 1.25 -17.40 -33.79
N LYS A 130 2.48 -17.80 -34.10
CA LYS A 130 3.69 -16.97 -34.07
C LYS A 130 3.54 -15.60 -34.71
N SER A 131 2.96 -15.54 -35.89
CA SER A 131 2.80 -14.29 -36.67
C SER A 131 1.78 -13.33 -36.06
N LYS A 132 0.80 -13.83 -35.32
CA LYS A 132 -0.23 -13.03 -34.66
C LYS A 132 0.32 -12.24 -33.49
N TYR A 133 1.32 -12.77 -32.83
CA TYR A 133 1.92 -12.17 -31.61
C TYR A 133 3.32 -11.61 -31.86
N MET A 134 3.59 -11.15 -33.10
CA MET A 134 4.80 -10.38 -33.35
C MET A 134 4.75 -9.08 -32.55
N GLY A 135 5.68 -8.95 -31.62
CA GLY A 135 5.76 -7.76 -30.76
C GLY A 135 6.56 -6.63 -31.41
N THR A 136 6.73 -5.57 -30.66
CA THR A 136 7.57 -4.43 -31.03
C THR A 136 8.92 -4.54 -30.30
N GLU A 137 10.02 -4.32 -31.02
CA GLU A 137 11.32 -4.15 -30.39
C GLU A 137 11.43 -2.77 -29.76
N ILE A 138 12.05 -2.70 -28.58
CA ILE A 138 12.27 -1.42 -27.88
C ILE A 138 13.56 -0.73 -28.33
N THR A 139 14.40 -1.42 -29.09
CA THR A 139 15.63 -0.85 -29.65
C THR A 139 15.33 0.42 -30.44
N GLY A 140 16.02 1.51 -30.11
CA GLY A 140 15.82 2.81 -30.74
C GLY A 140 14.51 3.52 -30.39
N LYS A 141 13.72 3.00 -29.48
CA LYS A 141 12.50 3.66 -28.99
C LYS A 141 12.83 4.58 -27.81
N THR A 142 12.00 5.58 -27.62
CA THR A 142 12.07 6.47 -26.47
C THR A 142 10.98 6.11 -25.46
N ILE A 143 11.35 5.99 -24.21
CA ILE A 143 10.42 5.85 -23.10
C ILE A 143 10.27 7.20 -22.39
N GLY A 144 9.05 7.62 -22.13
CA GLY A 144 8.75 8.79 -21.33
C GLY A 144 8.37 8.39 -19.90
N ILE A 145 9.00 9.00 -18.91
CA ILE A 145 8.70 8.78 -17.48
C ILE A 145 8.00 10.04 -16.94
N ILE A 146 6.76 9.85 -16.47
CA ILE A 146 5.99 10.91 -15.83
C ILE A 146 6.07 10.70 -14.32
N GLY A 147 6.81 11.58 -13.62
CA GLY A 147 7.14 11.44 -12.21
C GLY A 147 8.48 10.73 -12.01
N CYS A 148 9.52 11.51 -11.68
CA CYS A 148 10.89 11.03 -11.47
C CYS A 148 11.26 11.12 -9.97
N GLY A 149 10.53 10.33 -9.16
CA GLY A 149 10.78 10.18 -7.73
C GLY A 149 11.55 8.91 -7.41
N ASN A 150 11.26 8.28 -6.26
CA ASN A 150 11.96 7.06 -5.80
C ASN A 150 11.70 5.83 -6.69
N ILE A 151 10.69 5.83 -7.53
CA ILE A 151 10.32 4.74 -8.44
C ILE A 151 10.74 5.05 -9.87
N GLY A 152 10.66 6.33 -10.30
CA GLY A 152 10.94 6.80 -11.66
C GLY A 152 12.41 6.87 -12.06
#